data_78fecdaa7d94205753360e880bc4c96e
#
_entry.id   78fecdaa7d94205753360e880bc4c96e
#
_cell.length_a   1.000
_cell.length_b   1.000
_cell.length_c   1.000
_cell.angle_alpha   90.00
_cell.angle_beta   90.00
_cell.angle_gamma   90.00
#
_symmetry.space_group_name_H-M   'P 1'
#
loop_
_entity.id
_entity.type
_entity.pdbx_description
1 polymer ?
#
loop_
_entity_poly.entity_id
_entity_poly.type
_entity_poly.pdbx_seq_one_letter_code
_entity_poly.pdbx_strand_id
1 'polypeptide(L)'
;MKKVLIAMVFLLTAAVSIAADKKSGTIVMEFDLSAHPENGEAKLWVPYPVSDADQLISNIRIEGDYAESAVYTDREHSTPMLFARWNEGAESRRLSFSFDVERDEVLVRDLQGGEKAWNRNDFAPWLEPTRLGPTDGVVKALADDIVEGRTTVLGKARAVYDWTVENMFRDPDTRGCGPGDVCALLQTRGGKCGDIHSVYVALARSAGVPAREVFGIRQGRKDGQDLTGWQHCWAEFYLPGTGWIPVDPGDVRKMMLREKLELDDEKTAEYRAYFWGGIDPYRVKLSTGRDLILNPPQQGDPVNYLMYPFAQIGGETLDWLDPEGFSYRITYRQ
;
A
#
# COMPACT_ATOMS: atom_id res chain seq x y z
N MET A 1 -39.36 -60.51 14.97
CA MET A 1 -38.73 -59.21 15.32
C MET A 1 -37.51 -59.04 14.41
N LYS A 2 -37.64 -58.28 13.32
CA LYS A 2 -36.49 -57.99 12.40
C LYS A 2 -35.76 -56.74 12.89
N LYS A 3 -34.49 -56.89 13.25
CA LYS A 3 -33.61 -55.74 13.58
C LYS A 3 -33.15 -55.09 12.28
N VAL A 4 -33.52 -53.83 12.08
CA VAL A 4 -33.03 -52.99 10.97
C VAL A 4 -31.75 -52.33 11.49
N LEU A 5 -30.63 -52.63 10.86
CA LEU A 5 -29.33 -52.00 11.10
C LEU A 5 -29.23 -50.75 10.17
N ILE A 6 -29.30 -49.56 10.73
CA ILE A 6 -29.07 -48.30 9.99
C ILE A 6 -27.57 -48.05 9.98
N ALA A 7 -26.93 -48.25 8.81
CA ALA A 7 -25.54 -47.86 8.62
C ALA A 7 -25.49 -46.35 8.33
N MET A 8 -24.90 -45.60 9.23
CA MET A 8 -24.67 -44.17 9.10
C MET A 8 -23.36 -43.96 8.31
N VAL A 9 -23.49 -43.61 7.03
CA VAL A 9 -22.33 -43.29 6.18
C VAL A 9 -21.91 -41.86 6.49
N PHE A 10 -20.76 -41.70 7.17
CA PHE A 10 -20.08 -40.41 7.32
C PHE A 10 -19.38 -40.09 5.99
N LEU A 11 -19.90 -39.14 5.22
CA LEU A 11 -19.17 -38.50 4.13
C LEU A 11 -18.12 -37.56 4.77
N LEU A 12 -16.86 -37.99 4.78
CA LEU A 12 -15.76 -37.08 5.00
C LEU A 12 -15.59 -36.22 3.74
N THR A 13 -16.10 -35.00 3.77
CA THR A 13 -15.69 -33.97 2.80
C THR A 13 -14.27 -33.55 3.14
N ALA A 14 -13.29 -34.04 2.39
CA ALA A 14 -11.95 -33.51 2.42
C ALA A 14 -12.01 -32.05 1.92
N ALA A 15 -11.87 -31.09 2.81
CA ALA A 15 -11.61 -29.71 2.42
C ALA A 15 -10.23 -29.70 1.74
N VAL A 16 -10.21 -29.53 0.43
CA VAL A 16 -8.97 -29.24 -0.32
C VAL A 16 -8.59 -27.83 0.10
N SER A 17 -7.65 -27.71 1.03
CA SER A 17 -6.96 -26.44 1.31
C SER A 17 -6.10 -26.15 0.08
N ILE A 18 -6.54 -25.23 -0.77
CA ILE A 18 -5.69 -24.65 -1.79
C ILE A 18 -4.68 -23.83 -0.99
N ALA A 19 -3.42 -24.28 -0.94
CA ALA A 19 -2.35 -23.52 -0.35
C ALA A 19 -2.25 -22.18 -1.12
N ALA A 20 -2.33 -21.06 -0.41
CA ALA A 20 -2.12 -19.76 -1.01
C ALA A 20 -0.70 -19.71 -1.60
N ASP A 21 -0.55 -19.10 -2.76
CA ASP A 21 0.78 -18.88 -3.34
C ASP A 21 1.62 -18.03 -2.38
N LYS A 22 2.88 -18.43 -2.21
CA LYS A 22 3.82 -17.74 -1.33
C LYS A 22 5.04 -17.28 -2.11
N LYS A 23 5.52 -16.08 -1.81
CA LYS A 23 6.75 -15.53 -2.37
C LYS A 23 7.71 -15.12 -1.27
N SER A 24 8.97 -15.53 -1.40
CA SER A 24 10.05 -15.18 -0.46
C SER A 24 11.27 -14.63 -1.18
N GLY A 25 12.09 -13.90 -0.43
CA GLY A 25 13.38 -13.37 -0.86
C GLY A 25 13.87 -12.27 0.08
N THR A 26 15.04 -11.73 -0.23
CA THR A 26 15.68 -10.66 0.54
C THR A 26 15.57 -9.34 -0.23
N ILE A 27 15.17 -8.27 0.43
CA ILE A 27 15.24 -6.90 -0.11
C ILE A 27 16.42 -6.20 0.57
N VAL A 28 17.27 -5.57 -0.25
CA VAL A 28 18.42 -4.78 0.18
C VAL A 28 18.23 -3.36 -0.31
N MET A 29 18.28 -2.39 0.60
CA MET A 29 18.22 -0.96 0.32
C MET A 29 19.55 -0.33 0.68
N GLU A 30 20.22 0.30 -0.26
CA GLU A 30 21.54 0.91 -0.11
C GLU A 30 21.44 2.41 -0.35
N PHE A 31 22.06 3.19 0.53
CA PHE A 31 22.07 4.66 0.52
C PHE A 31 23.49 5.15 0.63
N ASP A 32 23.89 6.14 -0.19
CA ASP A 32 25.16 6.84 -0.09
C ASP A 32 24.95 8.34 -0.26
N LEU A 33 24.76 9.04 0.84
CA LEU A 33 24.58 10.49 0.87
C LEU A 33 25.89 11.27 0.95
N SER A 34 27.05 10.59 0.80
CA SER A 34 28.38 11.20 0.98
C SER A 34 28.72 12.24 -0.09
N ALA A 35 28.19 12.07 -1.31
CA ALA A 35 28.49 12.96 -2.44
C ALA A 35 27.70 14.27 -2.45
N HIS A 36 26.72 14.42 -1.54
CA HIS A 36 25.92 15.64 -1.46
C HIS A 36 26.76 16.79 -0.90
N PRO A 37 26.83 17.93 -1.61
CA PRO A 37 27.66 19.07 -1.25
C PRO A 37 27.13 19.87 -0.06
N GLU A 38 25.91 19.60 0.36
CA GLU A 38 25.27 20.32 1.44
C GLU A 38 26.03 20.11 2.77
N ASN A 39 26.44 21.21 3.37
CA ASN A 39 26.99 21.21 4.71
C ASN A 39 25.83 21.12 5.71
N GLY A 40 26.00 20.27 6.72
CA GLY A 40 25.03 20.14 7.78
C GLY A 40 24.78 18.69 8.16
N GLU A 41 23.91 18.53 9.13
CA GLU A 41 23.41 17.22 9.57
C GLU A 41 22.60 16.55 8.46
N ALA A 42 22.88 15.28 8.19
CA ALA A 42 22.06 14.48 7.28
C ALA A 42 21.13 13.57 8.08
N LYS A 43 19.87 13.52 7.67
CA LYS A 43 18.82 12.67 8.24
C LYS A 43 18.18 11.84 7.14
N LEU A 44 17.96 10.57 7.43
CA LEU A 44 17.33 9.62 6.52
C LEU A 44 16.23 8.86 7.26
N TRP A 45 15.06 8.77 6.65
CA TRP A 45 13.95 7.92 7.08
C TRP A 45 13.64 6.92 5.98
N VAL A 46 13.68 5.66 6.33
CA VAL A 46 13.41 4.54 5.40
C VAL A 46 12.13 3.84 5.85
N PRO A 47 11.16 3.56 4.96
CA PRO A 47 9.99 2.77 5.34
C PRO A 47 10.46 1.41 5.88
N TYR A 48 9.95 1.03 7.07
CA TYR A 48 10.39 -0.16 7.78
C TYR A 48 9.28 -1.20 7.81
N PRO A 49 9.45 -2.36 7.13
CA PRO A 49 8.43 -3.39 7.09
C PRO A 49 8.31 -4.11 8.44
N VAL A 50 7.09 -4.54 8.75
CA VAL A 50 6.81 -5.36 9.94
C VAL A 50 6.02 -6.60 9.53
N SER A 51 6.12 -7.66 10.33
CA SER A 51 5.32 -8.86 10.15
C SER A 51 3.85 -8.59 10.50
N ASP A 52 2.95 -9.21 9.76
CA ASP A 52 1.51 -9.23 10.02
C ASP A 52 0.92 -10.62 9.68
N ALA A 53 -0.40 -10.71 9.49
CA ALA A 53 -1.05 -11.99 9.19
C ALA A 53 -0.60 -12.61 7.85
N ASP A 54 -0.20 -11.76 6.89
CA ASP A 54 0.04 -12.16 5.51
C ASP A 54 1.50 -11.99 5.08
N GLN A 55 2.36 -11.49 5.98
CA GLN A 55 3.75 -11.14 5.70
C GLN A 55 4.63 -11.45 6.92
N LEU A 56 5.70 -12.21 6.71
CA LEU A 56 6.74 -12.45 7.70
C LEU A 56 8.02 -11.71 7.31
N ILE A 57 8.50 -10.83 8.18
CA ILE A 57 9.78 -10.13 8.04
C ILE A 57 10.77 -10.73 9.04
N SER A 58 11.96 -11.08 8.57
CA SER A 58 12.99 -11.69 9.38
C SER A 58 14.40 -11.26 8.92
N ASN A 59 15.42 -11.69 9.65
CA ASN A 59 16.84 -11.47 9.32
C ASN A 59 17.19 -10.01 8.99
N ILE A 60 16.57 -9.07 9.74
CA ILE A 60 16.79 -7.63 9.55
C ILE A 60 18.26 -7.29 9.88
N ARG A 61 18.91 -6.54 8.97
CA ARG A 61 20.28 -6.03 9.15
C ARG A 61 20.30 -4.55 8.79
N ILE A 62 20.96 -3.77 9.63
CA ILE A 62 21.16 -2.33 9.47
C ILE A 62 22.64 -2.08 9.70
N GLU A 63 23.36 -1.70 8.65
CA GLU A 63 24.79 -1.45 8.68
C GLU A 63 25.08 -0.08 8.08
N GLY A 64 26.04 0.66 8.63
CA GLY A 64 26.40 1.98 8.13
C GLY A 64 27.34 2.72 9.07
N ASP A 65 27.69 3.94 8.68
CA ASP A 65 28.60 4.83 9.39
C ASP A 65 27.86 6.00 10.08
N TYR A 66 26.57 5.79 10.37
CA TYR A 66 25.71 6.76 11.03
C TYR A 66 26.14 7.05 12.48
N ALA A 67 25.89 8.27 12.96
CA ALA A 67 26.07 8.64 14.35
C ALA A 67 24.94 8.13 15.26
N GLU A 68 23.73 7.96 14.68
CA GLU A 68 22.54 7.48 15.37
C GLU A 68 21.66 6.69 14.40
N SER A 69 21.09 5.59 14.85
CA SER A 69 20.05 4.85 14.13
C SER A 69 19.07 4.23 15.11
N ALA A 70 17.77 4.29 14.76
CA ALA A 70 16.71 3.68 15.54
C ALA A 70 15.50 3.41 14.67
N VAL A 71 14.63 2.50 15.12
CA VAL A 71 13.32 2.29 14.51
C VAL A 71 12.28 3.01 15.36
N TYR A 72 11.53 3.89 14.72
CA TYR A 72 10.45 4.66 15.35
C TYR A 72 9.13 4.41 14.63
N THR A 73 8.03 4.89 15.20
CA THR A 73 6.72 4.99 14.56
C THR A 73 6.24 6.43 14.58
N ASP A 74 5.46 6.82 13.57
CA ASP A 74 4.66 8.04 13.66
C ASP A 74 3.53 7.84 14.71
N ARG A 75 2.98 8.95 15.20
CA ARG A 75 2.03 8.92 16.32
C ARG A 75 0.60 8.62 15.90
N GLU A 76 0.24 8.95 14.67
CA GLU A 76 -1.13 8.92 14.20
C GLU A 76 -1.49 7.58 13.54
N HIS A 77 -0.61 7.09 12.67
CA HIS A 77 -0.86 5.88 11.90
C HIS A 77 -0.05 4.67 12.40
N SER A 78 0.82 4.87 13.39
CA SER A 78 1.77 3.85 13.89
C SER A 78 2.63 3.25 12.76
N THR A 79 2.92 4.04 11.73
CA THR A 79 3.76 3.64 10.60
C THR A 79 5.20 3.55 11.05
N PRO A 80 5.84 2.37 10.96
CA PRO A 80 7.21 2.18 11.36
C PRO A 80 8.17 2.73 10.31
N MET A 81 9.30 3.27 10.79
CA MET A 81 10.35 3.84 9.97
C MET A 81 11.72 3.63 10.61
N LEU A 82 12.71 3.26 9.82
CA LEU A 82 14.11 3.29 10.20
C LEU A 82 14.61 4.73 10.05
N PHE A 83 15.15 5.29 11.11
CA PHE A 83 15.83 6.58 11.13
C PHE A 83 17.33 6.38 11.20
N ALA A 84 18.08 7.17 10.45
CA ALA A 84 19.52 7.30 10.58
C ALA A 84 19.94 8.77 10.47
N ARG A 85 21.01 9.12 11.21
CA ARG A 85 21.53 10.50 11.28
C ARG A 85 23.05 10.52 11.23
N TRP A 86 23.59 11.43 10.45
CA TRP A 86 25.00 11.73 10.37
C TRP A 86 25.25 13.16 10.84
N ASN A 87 26.30 13.34 11.62
CA ASN A 87 26.70 14.68 12.10
C ASN A 87 27.14 15.56 10.92
N GLU A 88 27.04 16.85 11.13
CA GLU A 88 27.70 17.83 10.26
C GLU A 88 29.19 17.51 10.09
N GLY A 89 29.70 17.61 8.86
CA GLY A 89 31.09 17.31 8.52
C GLY A 89 31.44 15.81 8.42
N ALA A 90 30.47 14.91 8.49
CA ALA A 90 30.72 13.50 8.26
C ALA A 90 31.22 13.27 6.80
N GLU A 91 32.40 12.65 6.67
CA GLU A 91 33.02 12.35 5.36
C GLU A 91 32.31 11.22 4.60
N SER A 92 31.67 10.32 5.35
CA SER A 92 30.88 9.22 4.81
C SER A 92 29.49 9.19 5.43
N ARG A 93 28.46 8.94 4.59
CA ARG A 93 27.05 8.93 4.97
C ARG A 93 26.35 7.76 4.31
N ARG A 94 26.72 6.54 4.72
CA ARG A 94 26.25 5.30 4.11
C ARG A 94 25.38 4.51 5.06
N LEU A 95 24.34 3.90 4.50
CA LEU A 95 23.49 2.96 5.19
C LEU A 95 23.08 1.82 4.23
N SER A 96 23.20 0.59 4.72
CA SER A 96 22.61 -0.59 4.10
C SER A 96 21.54 -1.15 5.04
N PHE A 97 20.34 -1.32 4.52
CA PHE A 97 19.21 -1.90 5.23
C PHE A 97 18.71 -3.12 4.46
N SER A 98 18.70 -4.29 5.07
CA SER A 98 18.19 -5.49 4.43
C SER A 98 17.31 -6.31 5.35
N PHE A 99 16.38 -7.06 4.76
CA PHE A 99 15.47 -7.96 5.45
C PHE A 99 15.00 -9.06 4.53
N ASP A 100 14.75 -10.23 5.10
CA ASP A 100 14.05 -11.30 4.42
C ASP A 100 12.55 -11.10 4.56
N VAL A 101 11.82 -11.39 3.49
CA VAL A 101 10.37 -11.34 3.45
C VAL A 101 9.79 -12.63 2.90
N GLU A 102 8.81 -13.19 3.60
CA GLU A 102 7.85 -14.15 3.05
C GLU A 102 6.49 -13.47 2.99
N ARG A 103 5.85 -13.53 1.84
CA ARG A 103 4.55 -12.90 1.60
C ARG A 103 3.58 -13.92 1.04
N ASP A 104 2.45 -14.07 1.69
CA ASP A 104 1.36 -14.91 1.22
C ASP A 104 0.46 -14.14 0.24
N GLU A 105 -0.12 -14.86 -0.72
CA GLU A 105 -1.26 -14.34 -1.49
C GLU A 105 -2.45 -14.15 -0.55
N VAL A 106 -3.10 -13.00 -0.65
CA VAL A 106 -4.33 -12.72 0.12
C VAL A 106 -5.53 -12.88 -0.79
N LEU A 107 -6.44 -13.76 -0.44
CA LEU A 107 -7.68 -13.98 -1.18
C LEU A 107 -8.88 -14.04 -0.21
N VAL A 108 -9.60 -12.94 -0.07
CA VAL A 108 -10.83 -12.88 0.71
C VAL A 108 -12.01 -12.95 -0.25
N ARG A 109 -12.64 -14.12 -0.37
CA ARG A 109 -13.66 -14.40 -1.40
C ARG A 109 -15.08 -14.45 -0.87
N ASP A 110 -15.31 -14.96 0.30
CA ASP A 110 -16.65 -15.01 0.90
C ASP A 110 -16.93 -13.72 1.71
N LEU A 111 -17.35 -12.67 1.01
CA LEU A 111 -17.68 -11.37 1.60
C LEU A 111 -19.19 -11.23 1.94
N GLN A 112 -19.98 -12.31 1.71
CA GLN A 112 -21.46 -12.27 1.81
C GLN A 112 -22.01 -12.46 3.23
N GLY A 113 -21.18 -12.81 4.19
CA GLY A 113 -21.61 -13.01 5.58
C GLY A 113 -21.92 -11.68 6.25
N GLY A 114 -23.17 -11.37 6.45
CA GLY A 114 -23.76 -10.12 6.93
C GLY A 114 -22.88 -9.27 7.86
N GLU A 115 -22.90 -7.97 7.63
CA GLU A 115 -22.11 -7.00 8.40
C GLU A 115 -22.51 -7.02 9.87
N LYS A 116 -21.52 -7.12 10.76
CA LYS A 116 -21.73 -6.94 12.20
C LYS A 116 -21.91 -5.47 12.54
N ALA A 117 -22.64 -5.20 13.61
CA ALA A 117 -22.70 -3.85 14.15
C ALA A 117 -21.31 -3.34 14.51
N TRP A 118 -21.00 -2.11 14.17
CA TRP A 118 -19.73 -1.46 14.44
C TRP A 118 -19.92 -0.01 14.86
N ASN A 119 -18.94 0.52 15.58
CA ASN A 119 -18.94 1.90 16.02
C ASN A 119 -18.05 2.74 15.10
N ARG A 120 -18.63 3.72 14.44
CA ARG A 120 -17.91 4.62 13.51
C ARG A 120 -16.71 5.33 14.16
N ASN A 121 -16.83 5.67 15.45
CA ASN A 121 -15.78 6.40 16.17
C ASN A 121 -14.49 5.58 16.33
N ASP A 122 -14.58 4.25 16.34
CA ASP A 122 -13.41 3.36 16.44
C ASP A 122 -12.58 3.38 15.14
N PHE A 123 -13.13 3.94 14.07
CA PHE A 123 -12.53 4.01 12.74
C PHE A 123 -12.34 5.46 12.25
N ALA A 124 -12.40 6.45 13.14
CA ALA A 124 -12.26 7.86 12.77
C ALA A 124 -11.05 8.15 11.86
N PRO A 125 -9.81 7.67 12.16
CA PRO A 125 -8.65 7.95 11.31
C PRO A 125 -8.77 7.45 9.86
N TRP A 126 -9.61 6.44 9.63
CA TRP A 126 -9.85 5.85 8.31
C TRP A 126 -11.12 6.35 7.63
N LEU A 127 -11.77 7.36 8.22
CA LEU A 127 -12.96 8.06 7.70
C LEU A 127 -12.70 9.56 7.50
N GLU A 128 -11.63 10.09 8.08
CA GLU A 128 -11.25 11.49 7.99
C GLU A 128 -10.57 11.82 6.66
N PRO A 129 -10.65 13.10 6.19
CA PRO A 129 -9.93 13.53 5.01
C PRO A 129 -8.42 13.48 5.23
N THR A 130 -7.67 13.54 4.12
CA THR A 130 -6.25 13.86 4.08
C THR A 130 -6.06 15.18 3.31
N ARG A 131 -4.87 15.76 3.40
CA ARG A 131 -4.56 17.04 2.72
C ARG A 131 -4.88 17.02 1.22
N LEU A 132 -4.60 15.89 0.54
CA LEU A 132 -4.85 15.70 -0.88
C LEU A 132 -6.09 14.85 -1.20
N GLY A 133 -6.74 14.28 -0.19
CA GLY A 133 -7.93 13.44 -0.31
C GLY A 133 -9.08 13.95 0.55
N PRO A 134 -9.75 15.06 0.17
CA PRO A 134 -10.90 15.55 0.90
C PRO A 134 -12.07 14.57 0.82
N THR A 135 -12.98 14.64 1.81
CA THR A 135 -14.19 13.80 1.89
C THR A 135 -15.48 14.59 1.77
N ASP A 136 -15.37 15.90 1.48
CA ASP A 136 -16.47 16.85 1.29
C ASP A 136 -16.49 17.43 -0.14
N GLY A 137 -17.29 18.45 -0.38
CA GLY A 137 -17.38 19.15 -1.65
C GLY A 137 -17.70 18.23 -2.83
N VAL A 138 -16.90 18.34 -3.90
CA VAL A 138 -17.07 17.55 -5.13
C VAL A 138 -16.89 16.04 -4.90
N VAL A 139 -16.02 15.65 -3.96
CA VAL A 139 -15.81 14.24 -3.59
C VAL A 139 -17.06 13.68 -2.94
N LYS A 140 -17.67 14.44 -2.03
CA LYS A 140 -18.92 14.04 -1.36
C LYS A 140 -20.07 13.89 -2.33
N ALA A 141 -20.28 14.87 -3.20
CA ALA A 141 -21.35 14.82 -4.20
C ALA A 141 -21.20 13.58 -5.10
N LEU A 142 -19.99 13.33 -5.60
CA LEU A 142 -19.73 12.16 -6.44
C LEU A 142 -19.88 10.83 -5.66
N ALA A 143 -19.39 10.79 -4.43
CA ALA A 143 -19.52 9.58 -3.61
C ALA A 143 -21.00 9.25 -3.34
N ASP A 144 -21.85 10.25 -3.06
CA ASP A 144 -23.28 10.05 -2.84
C ASP A 144 -23.98 9.49 -4.09
N ASP A 145 -23.65 10.02 -5.25
CA ASP A 145 -24.18 9.53 -6.55
C ASP A 145 -23.76 8.06 -6.80
N ILE A 146 -22.49 7.73 -6.54
CA ILE A 146 -21.96 6.36 -6.75
C ILE A 146 -22.64 5.35 -5.84
N VAL A 147 -22.91 5.72 -4.59
CA VAL A 147 -23.48 4.79 -3.59
C VAL A 147 -24.99 4.92 -3.44
N GLU A 148 -25.68 5.62 -4.33
CA GLU A 148 -27.12 5.77 -4.29
C GLU A 148 -27.82 4.40 -4.16
N GLY A 149 -28.73 4.27 -3.22
CA GLY A 149 -29.44 3.02 -2.91
C GLY A 149 -28.59 1.92 -2.23
N ARG A 150 -27.30 2.17 -1.93
CA ARG A 150 -26.45 1.22 -1.20
C ARG A 150 -26.47 1.53 0.29
N THR A 151 -26.85 0.57 1.10
CA THR A 151 -26.99 0.75 2.57
C THR A 151 -25.88 0.09 3.38
N THR A 152 -25.19 -0.91 2.81
CA THR A 152 -24.14 -1.69 3.47
C THR A 152 -22.75 -1.17 3.14
N VAL A 153 -21.76 -1.37 4.04
CA VAL A 153 -20.34 -1.05 3.81
C VAL A 153 -19.83 -1.80 2.56
N LEU A 154 -20.13 -3.10 2.46
CA LEU A 154 -19.72 -3.91 1.32
C LEU A 154 -20.29 -3.37 -0.01
N GLY A 155 -21.58 -3.06 -0.04
CA GLY A 155 -22.23 -2.52 -1.24
C GLY A 155 -21.68 -1.18 -1.68
N LYS A 156 -21.37 -0.29 -0.72
CA LYS A 156 -20.75 1.02 -0.98
C LYS A 156 -19.30 0.86 -1.47
N ALA A 157 -18.49 0.05 -0.76
CA ALA A 157 -17.10 -0.22 -1.15
C ALA A 157 -17.02 -0.80 -2.56
N ARG A 158 -17.94 -1.73 -2.91
CA ARG A 158 -18.00 -2.32 -4.24
C ARG A 158 -18.39 -1.29 -5.31
N ALA A 159 -19.36 -0.46 -5.07
CA ALA A 159 -19.78 0.58 -6.02
C ALA A 159 -18.63 1.57 -6.30
N VAL A 160 -17.90 2.00 -5.25
CA VAL A 160 -16.71 2.86 -5.40
C VAL A 160 -15.57 2.16 -6.15
N TYR A 161 -15.35 0.87 -5.89
CA TYR A 161 -14.35 0.07 -6.61
C TYR A 161 -14.66 -0.02 -8.11
N ASP A 162 -15.89 -0.39 -8.43
CA ASP A 162 -16.34 -0.51 -9.81
C ASP A 162 -16.25 0.83 -10.54
N TRP A 163 -16.73 1.91 -9.92
CA TRP A 163 -16.62 3.25 -10.47
C TRP A 163 -15.15 3.65 -10.72
N THR A 164 -14.25 3.33 -9.77
CA THR A 164 -12.82 3.65 -9.91
C THR A 164 -12.20 2.91 -11.10
N VAL A 165 -12.50 1.61 -11.24
CA VAL A 165 -12.03 0.82 -12.40
C VAL A 165 -12.59 1.38 -13.71
N GLU A 166 -13.83 1.80 -13.75
CA GLU A 166 -14.49 2.26 -14.97
C GLU A 166 -14.10 3.68 -15.40
N ASN A 167 -13.81 4.56 -14.43
CA ASN A 167 -13.63 5.99 -14.69
C ASN A 167 -12.18 6.48 -14.57
N MET A 168 -11.28 5.74 -13.92
CA MET A 168 -9.86 6.09 -13.88
C MET A 168 -9.10 5.30 -14.94
N PHE A 169 -7.95 5.84 -15.40
CA PHE A 169 -7.06 5.12 -16.31
C PHE A 169 -5.59 5.20 -15.85
N ARG A 170 -4.80 4.22 -16.27
CA ARG A 170 -3.37 4.18 -15.99
C ARG A 170 -2.64 5.14 -16.92
N ASP A 171 -2.01 6.18 -16.35
CA ASP A 171 -1.15 7.11 -17.06
C ASP A 171 0.33 6.77 -16.81
N PRO A 172 1.05 6.26 -17.81
CA PRO A 172 2.45 5.88 -17.65
C PRO A 172 3.40 7.09 -17.44
N ASP A 173 2.99 8.30 -17.79
CA ASP A 173 3.82 9.50 -17.69
C ASP A 173 3.79 10.13 -16.29
N THR A 174 2.89 9.70 -15.43
CA THR A 174 2.86 10.11 -14.02
C THR A 174 4.20 9.82 -13.34
N ARG A 175 4.78 10.81 -12.66
CA ARG A 175 6.03 10.66 -11.93
C ARG A 175 5.84 9.81 -10.66
N GLY A 176 6.72 8.83 -10.45
CA GLY A 176 6.62 7.90 -9.32
C GLY A 176 5.31 7.13 -9.32
N CYS A 177 4.64 7.04 -8.17
CA CYS A 177 3.30 6.43 -8.03
C CYS A 177 2.16 7.46 -8.08
N GLY A 178 2.48 8.74 -8.25
CA GLY A 178 1.54 9.85 -8.21
C GLY A 178 1.34 10.43 -6.81
N PRO A 179 1.01 11.72 -6.69
CA PRO A 179 0.79 12.40 -5.42
C PRO A 179 -0.57 12.06 -4.78
N GLY A 180 -1.56 11.67 -5.57
CA GLY A 180 -2.91 11.40 -5.10
C GLY A 180 -3.73 12.65 -4.79
N ASP A 181 -3.57 13.73 -5.58
CA ASP A 181 -4.45 14.90 -5.50
C ASP A 181 -5.83 14.55 -6.09
N VAL A 182 -6.75 14.20 -5.22
CA VAL A 182 -8.07 13.68 -5.60
C VAL A 182 -8.88 14.72 -6.39
N CYS A 183 -8.83 15.99 -6.01
CA CYS A 183 -9.59 17.01 -6.72
C CYS A 183 -9.10 17.20 -8.17
N ALA A 184 -7.80 17.21 -8.40
CA ALA A 184 -7.22 17.26 -9.73
C ALA A 184 -7.51 15.96 -10.52
N LEU A 185 -7.40 14.80 -9.85
CA LEU A 185 -7.64 13.48 -10.45
C LEU A 185 -9.11 13.26 -10.87
N LEU A 186 -10.07 13.82 -10.15
CA LEU A 186 -11.47 13.78 -10.57
C LEU A 186 -11.74 14.56 -11.87
N GLN A 187 -10.83 15.45 -12.27
CA GLN A 187 -10.91 16.16 -13.56
C GLN A 187 -10.15 15.42 -14.66
N THR A 188 -8.91 14.97 -14.37
CA THR A 188 -8.01 14.39 -15.38
C THR A 188 -8.22 12.89 -15.59
N ARG A 189 -8.69 12.17 -14.56
CA ARG A 189 -8.92 10.72 -14.54
C ARG A 189 -7.68 9.84 -14.73
N GLY A 190 -6.53 10.41 -15.08
CA GLY A 190 -5.28 9.68 -15.34
C GLY A 190 -4.32 9.68 -14.15
N GLY A 191 -3.65 8.55 -13.91
CA GLY A 191 -2.63 8.47 -12.88
C GLY A 191 -2.04 7.08 -12.69
N LYS A 192 -1.11 6.95 -11.74
CA LYS A 192 -0.56 5.65 -11.33
C LYS A 192 -1.25 5.14 -10.05
N CYS A 193 -0.65 4.11 -9.44
CA CYS A 193 -1.27 3.43 -8.30
C CYS A 193 -1.61 4.38 -7.14
N GLY A 194 -0.69 5.30 -6.78
CA GLY A 194 -0.95 6.28 -5.72
C GLY A 194 -2.13 7.20 -6.00
N ASP A 195 -2.32 7.57 -7.25
CA ASP A 195 -3.44 8.40 -7.69
C ASP A 195 -4.77 7.65 -7.68
N ILE A 196 -4.79 6.47 -8.33
CA ILE A 196 -6.02 5.68 -8.47
C ILE A 196 -6.54 5.22 -7.10
N HIS A 197 -5.63 4.80 -6.20
CA HIS A 197 -6.03 4.38 -4.85
C HIS A 197 -6.47 5.54 -3.97
N SER A 198 -5.89 6.74 -4.12
CA SER A 198 -6.36 7.92 -3.39
C SER A 198 -7.77 8.31 -3.76
N VAL A 199 -8.14 8.23 -5.05
CA VAL A 199 -9.51 8.45 -5.49
C VAL A 199 -10.46 7.42 -4.86
N TYR A 200 -10.09 6.12 -4.89
CA TYR A 200 -10.87 5.08 -4.24
C TYR A 200 -11.07 5.36 -2.75
N VAL A 201 -9.98 5.64 -2.03
CA VAL A 201 -10.02 5.83 -0.56
C VAL A 201 -10.82 7.08 -0.20
N ALA A 202 -10.63 8.20 -0.90
CA ALA A 202 -11.37 9.43 -0.62
C ALA A 202 -12.89 9.25 -0.85
N LEU A 203 -13.29 8.62 -1.96
CA LEU A 203 -14.69 8.32 -2.25
C LEU A 203 -15.29 7.33 -1.24
N ALA A 204 -14.55 6.27 -0.86
CA ALA A 204 -14.98 5.30 0.14
C ALA A 204 -15.19 5.95 1.52
N ARG A 205 -14.22 6.75 1.99
CA ARG A 205 -14.33 7.51 3.25
C ARG A 205 -15.52 8.47 3.23
N SER A 206 -15.69 9.19 2.14
CA SER A 206 -16.81 10.12 1.93
C SER A 206 -18.16 9.40 1.97
N ALA A 207 -18.25 8.18 1.43
CA ALA A 207 -19.43 7.31 1.51
C ALA A 207 -19.64 6.68 2.90
N GLY A 208 -18.73 6.91 3.85
CA GLY A 208 -18.77 6.36 5.21
C GLY A 208 -18.21 4.94 5.34
N VAL A 209 -17.39 4.51 4.41
CA VAL A 209 -16.63 3.25 4.44
C VAL A 209 -15.22 3.52 4.97
N PRO A 210 -14.80 2.93 6.11
CA PRO A 210 -13.43 3.08 6.56
C PRO A 210 -12.47 2.49 5.52
N ALA A 211 -11.51 3.30 5.05
CA ALA A 211 -10.58 2.90 4.00
C ALA A 211 -9.19 3.50 4.22
N ARG A 212 -8.16 2.81 3.71
CA ARG A 212 -6.78 3.26 3.79
C ARG A 212 -5.98 2.83 2.56
N GLU A 213 -4.91 3.56 2.26
CA GLU A 213 -3.87 3.09 1.36
C GLU A 213 -2.84 2.27 2.13
N VAL A 214 -2.31 1.26 1.46
CA VAL A 214 -1.13 0.51 1.87
C VAL A 214 -0.03 0.76 0.87
N PHE A 215 1.09 1.25 1.36
CA PHE A 215 2.26 1.61 0.56
C PHE A 215 3.32 0.53 0.68
N GLY A 216 3.90 0.12 -0.44
CA GLY A 216 4.81 -0.99 -0.46
C GLY A 216 5.72 -1.04 -1.67
N ILE A 217 6.34 -2.19 -1.86
CA ILE A 217 7.23 -2.48 -2.99
C ILE A 217 6.92 -3.88 -3.53
N ARG A 218 7.14 -4.11 -4.82
CA ARG A 218 7.03 -5.45 -5.40
C ARG A 218 8.32 -6.23 -5.18
N GLN A 219 8.21 -7.49 -4.83
CA GLN A 219 9.33 -8.44 -4.84
C GLN A 219 9.81 -8.72 -6.27
N GLY A 220 11.09 -8.99 -6.39
CA GLY A 220 11.71 -9.42 -7.64
C GLY A 220 11.33 -10.84 -8.05
N ARG A 221 11.65 -11.17 -9.29
CA ARG A 221 11.41 -12.50 -9.87
C ARG A 221 12.69 -13.28 -10.09
N LYS A 222 13.85 -12.62 -10.04
CA LYS A 222 15.17 -13.20 -10.23
C LYS A 222 16.17 -12.54 -9.29
N ASP A 223 17.21 -13.27 -8.96
CA ASP A 223 18.32 -12.77 -8.16
C ASP A 223 19.01 -11.55 -8.78
N GLY A 224 19.44 -10.60 -7.94
CA GLY A 224 20.09 -9.35 -8.36
C GLY A 224 19.18 -8.35 -9.08
N GLN A 225 17.86 -8.54 -9.05
CA GLN A 225 16.94 -7.64 -9.75
C GLN A 225 16.88 -6.29 -9.06
N ASP A 226 17.01 -5.22 -9.86
CA ASP A 226 16.81 -3.84 -9.41
C ASP A 226 15.32 -3.58 -9.19
N LEU A 227 14.98 -3.14 -7.98
CA LEU A 227 13.64 -2.78 -7.53
C LEU A 227 13.48 -1.28 -7.25
N THR A 228 14.46 -0.45 -7.58
CA THR A 228 14.49 0.97 -7.19
C THR A 228 13.25 1.74 -7.66
N GLY A 229 12.67 1.38 -8.81
CA GLY A 229 11.41 1.94 -9.32
C GLY A 229 10.18 1.01 -9.17
N TRP A 230 10.21 0.03 -8.25
CA TRP A 230 9.17 -1.00 -8.13
C TRP A 230 8.19 -0.77 -6.98
N GLN A 231 8.13 0.44 -6.45
CA GLN A 231 7.12 0.81 -5.49
C GLN A 231 5.72 0.55 -6.03
N HIS A 232 4.86 0.08 -5.15
CA HIS A 232 3.47 -0.18 -5.47
C HIS A 232 2.61 -0.06 -4.22
N CYS A 233 1.46 0.58 -4.36
CA CYS A 233 0.45 0.66 -3.32
C CYS A 233 -0.84 -0.05 -3.74
N TRP A 234 -1.69 -0.32 -2.78
CA TRP A 234 -3.06 -0.79 -2.95
C TRP A 234 -3.96 -0.12 -1.93
N ALA A 235 -5.24 -0.36 -1.98
CA ALA A 235 -6.16 0.12 -0.98
C ALA A 235 -6.78 -1.03 -0.17
N GLU A 236 -7.26 -0.71 1.01
CA GLU A 236 -8.06 -1.61 1.84
C GLU A 236 -9.28 -0.87 2.36
N PHE A 237 -10.41 -1.56 2.44
CA PHE A 237 -11.57 -1.10 3.19
C PHE A 237 -11.87 -2.04 4.35
N TYR A 238 -12.43 -1.50 5.44
CA TYR A 238 -12.82 -2.32 6.58
C TYR A 238 -14.25 -2.82 6.43
N LEU A 239 -14.41 -4.15 6.43
CA LEU A 239 -15.72 -4.80 6.44
C LEU A 239 -16.04 -5.27 7.86
N PRO A 240 -17.07 -4.71 8.53
CA PRO A 240 -17.43 -5.07 9.88
C PRO A 240 -17.72 -6.57 10.03
N GLY A 241 -16.99 -7.21 10.94
CA GLY A 241 -17.08 -8.65 11.18
C GLY A 241 -16.13 -9.53 10.37
N THR A 242 -15.45 -8.95 9.36
CA THR A 242 -14.44 -9.65 8.53
C THR A 242 -13.05 -9.04 8.74
N GLY A 243 -12.91 -7.71 8.75
CA GLY A 243 -11.63 -7.03 8.88
C GLY A 243 -11.27 -6.19 7.64
N TRP A 244 -9.99 -5.95 7.45
CA TRP A 244 -9.46 -5.20 6.30
C TRP A 244 -9.46 -6.06 5.04
N ILE A 245 -10.12 -5.58 4.00
CA ILE A 245 -10.28 -6.24 2.71
C ILE A 245 -9.46 -5.50 1.67
N PRO A 246 -8.45 -6.14 1.03
CA PRO A 246 -7.65 -5.48 0.04
C PRO A 246 -8.40 -5.33 -1.28
N VAL A 247 -8.13 -4.21 -1.97
CA VAL A 247 -8.60 -3.94 -3.33
C VAL A 247 -7.52 -3.24 -4.14
N ASP A 248 -7.42 -3.54 -5.43
CA ASP A 248 -6.46 -2.89 -6.30
C ASP A 248 -7.03 -2.51 -7.67
N PRO A 249 -7.86 -1.47 -7.75
CA PRO A 249 -8.34 -0.94 -9.02
C PRO A 249 -7.18 -0.43 -9.90
N GLY A 250 -6.06 -0.01 -9.30
CA GLY A 250 -4.87 0.44 -10.02
C GLY A 250 -4.20 -0.65 -10.83
N ASP A 251 -4.11 -1.88 -10.30
CA ASP A 251 -3.56 -3.00 -11.08
C ASP A 251 -4.56 -3.54 -12.13
N VAL A 252 -5.87 -3.48 -11.91
CA VAL A 252 -6.84 -3.74 -12.99
C VAL A 252 -6.52 -2.84 -14.19
N ARG A 253 -6.44 -1.52 -13.99
CA ARG A 253 -6.15 -0.54 -15.05
C ARG A 253 -4.75 -0.72 -15.65
N LYS A 254 -3.76 -1.13 -14.84
CA LYS A 254 -2.41 -1.45 -15.31
C LYS A 254 -2.40 -2.66 -16.22
N MET A 255 -3.14 -3.72 -15.88
CA MET A 255 -3.22 -4.93 -16.71
C MET A 255 -3.97 -4.65 -18.00
N MET A 256 -5.06 -3.88 -17.97
CA MET A 256 -5.77 -3.43 -19.16
C MET A 256 -4.82 -2.69 -20.13
N LEU A 257 -4.06 -1.70 -19.63
CA LEU A 257 -3.10 -0.98 -20.46
C LEU A 257 -2.02 -1.89 -21.04
N ARG A 258 -1.44 -2.77 -20.23
CA ARG A 258 -0.35 -3.66 -20.62
C ARG A 258 -0.78 -4.67 -21.68
N GLU A 259 -1.99 -5.18 -21.56
CA GLU A 259 -2.52 -6.24 -22.42
C GLU A 259 -3.46 -5.71 -23.50
N LYS A 260 -3.67 -4.37 -23.55
CA LYS A 260 -4.54 -3.67 -24.49
C LYS A 260 -5.98 -4.17 -24.42
N LEU A 261 -6.50 -4.30 -23.20
CA LEU A 261 -7.86 -4.76 -22.93
C LEU A 261 -8.83 -3.60 -22.78
N GLU A 262 -10.06 -3.83 -23.17
CA GLU A 262 -11.19 -2.92 -22.94
C GLU A 262 -11.94 -3.29 -21.64
N LEU A 263 -12.88 -2.43 -21.20
CA LEU A 263 -13.62 -2.64 -19.96
C LEU A 263 -14.54 -3.87 -19.99
N ASP A 264 -15.05 -4.24 -21.17
CA ASP A 264 -15.97 -5.35 -21.42
C ASP A 264 -15.28 -6.67 -21.79
N ASP A 265 -13.95 -6.70 -21.87
CA ASP A 265 -13.20 -7.93 -22.10
C ASP A 265 -13.35 -8.90 -20.91
N GLU A 266 -13.53 -10.19 -21.20
CA GLU A 266 -13.61 -11.25 -20.20
C GLU A 266 -12.41 -11.24 -19.24
N LYS A 267 -11.21 -11.03 -19.78
CA LYS A 267 -9.99 -10.94 -19.00
C LYS A 267 -9.94 -9.73 -18.06
N THR A 268 -10.56 -8.63 -18.44
CA THR A 268 -10.74 -7.49 -17.54
C THR A 268 -11.67 -7.83 -16.38
N ALA A 269 -12.74 -8.58 -16.67
CA ALA A 269 -13.65 -9.08 -15.62
C ALA A 269 -12.92 -10.02 -14.63
N GLU A 270 -12.02 -10.88 -15.13
CA GLU A 270 -11.17 -11.74 -14.28
C GLU A 270 -10.26 -10.91 -13.36
N TYR A 271 -9.57 -9.89 -13.89
CA TYR A 271 -8.75 -8.99 -13.08
C TYR A 271 -9.57 -8.21 -12.06
N ARG A 272 -10.75 -7.69 -12.45
CA ARG A 272 -11.68 -7.02 -11.51
C ARG A 272 -12.10 -7.96 -10.38
N ALA A 273 -12.41 -9.20 -10.68
CA ALA A 273 -12.79 -10.20 -9.68
C ALA A 273 -11.59 -10.57 -8.78
N TYR A 274 -10.40 -10.73 -9.35
CA TYR A 274 -9.20 -11.06 -8.60
C TYR A 274 -8.84 -9.95 -7.61
N PHE A 275 -8.74 -8.70 -8.07
CA PHE A 275 -8.34 -7.57 -7.26
C PHE A 275 -9.44 -6.97 -6.38
N TRP A 276 -10.61 -7.58 -6.35
CA TRP A 276 -11.63 -7.38 -5.34
C TRP A 276 -11.47 -8.43 -4.23
N GLY A 277 -10.80 -8.06 -3.16
CA GLY A 277 -10.46 -8.96 -2.05
C GLY A 277 -9.22 -9.82 -2.32
N GLY A 278 -8.40 -9.50 -3.34
CA GLY A 278 -7.22 -10.26 -3.70
C GLY A 278 -5.97 -9.42 -3.88
N ILE A 279 -4.85 -9.90 -3.35
CA ILE A 279 -3.50 -9.33 -3.51
C ILE A 279 -2.51 -10.45 -3.76
N ASP A 280 -1.75 -10.35 -4.85
CA ASP A 280 -0.72 -11.31 -5.21
C ASP A 280 0.46 -11.30 -4.19
N PRO A 281 1.22 -12.40 -4.06
CA PRO A 281 2.27 -12.54 -3.05
C PRO A 281 3.54 -11.73 -3.36
N TYR A 282 3.58 -10.97 -4.44
CA TYR A 282 4.74 -10.15 -4.78
C TYR A 282 4.75 -8.78 -4.09
N ARG A 283 3.79 -8.47 -3.20
CA ARG A 283 3.61 -7.13 -2.63
C ARG A 283 4.00 -7.07 -1.18
N VAL A 284 5.15 -6.46 -0.92
CA VAL A 284 5.63 -6.22 0.44
C VAL A 284 5.03 -4.92 0.95
N LYS A 285 4.32 -4.99 2.06
CA LYS A 285 3.79 -3.85 2.79
C LYS A 285 4.92 -3.17 3.56
N LEU A 286 5.07 -1.88 3.38
CA LEU A 286 6.08 -1.06 4.05
C LEU A 286 5.45 -0.08 5.04
N SER A 287 4.38 0.62 4.65
CA SER A 287 3.77 1.66 5.47
C SER A 287 2.28 1.84 5.19
N THR A 288 1.62 2.61 6.04
CA THR A 288 0.24 3.09 5.85
C THR A 288 0.17 4.56 6.27
N GLY A 289 -0.93 5.24 5.92
CA GLY A 289 -1.16 6.62 6.33
C GLY A 289 -0.62 7.66 5.36
N ARG A 290 -1.22 8.83 5.45
CA ARG A 290 -0.83 10.03 4.70
C ARG A 290 -0.59 11.18 5.66
N ASP A 291 0.04 12.25 5.14
CA ASP A 291 0.35 13.47 5.89
C ASP A 291 1.18 13.18 7.17
N LEU A 292 2.17 12.31 7.02
CA LEU A 292 2.96 11.76 8.12
C LEU A 292 3.89 12.81 8.73
N ILE A 293 3.85 12.96 10.04
CA ILE A 293 4.93 13.57 10.81
C ILE A 293 5.90 12.45 11.17
N LEU A 294 7.06 12.47 10.52
CA LEU A 294 8.08 11.45 10.76
C LEU A 294 8.61 11.49 12.20
N ASN A 295 9.31 10.48 12.62
CA ASN A 295 9.89 10.42 13.95
C ASN A 295 11.39 10.03 13.88
N PRO A 296 12.34 10.91 14.29
CA PRO A 296 12.14 12.33 14.67
C PRO A 296 11.51 13.16 13.55
N PRO A 297 10.86 14.31 13.87
CA PRO A 297 10.16 15.10 12.86
C PRO A 297 11.09 15.63 11.76
N GLN A 298 10.64 15.58 10.54
CA GLN A 298 11.23 16.28 9.40
C GLN A 298 11.04 17.80 9.54
N GLN A 299 11.81 18.56 8.79
CA GLN A 299 11.55 19.99 8.58
C GLN A 299 10.54 20.15 7.43
N GLY A 300 9.68 21.18 7.52
CA GLY A 300 8.68 21.49 6.53
C GLY A 300 7.38 20.72 6.69
N ASP A 301 6.65 20.53 5.58
CA ASP A 301 5.33 19.95 5.56
C ASP A 301 5.32 18.46 5.93
N PRO A 302 4.17 17.93 6.40
CA PRO A 302 3.97 16.50 6.55
C PRO A 302 4.26 15.74 5.25
N VAL A 303 4.92 14.58 5.38
CA VAL A 303 5.23 13.71 4.23
C VAL A 303 3.96 13.05 3.73
N ASN A 304 3.67 13.21 2.46
CA ASN A 304 2.42 12.73 1.87
C ASN A 304 2.19 11.23 2.10
N TYR A 305 3.22 10.41 1.92
CA TYR A 305 3.27 8.98 2.26
C TYR A 305 4.72 8.51 2.33
N LEU A 306 4.98 7.45 3.10
CA LEU A 306 6.32 6.89 3.25
C LEU A 306 6.43 5.52 2.53
N MET A 307 6.60 5.55 1.22
CA MET A 307 6.85 4.37 0.37
C MET A 307 8.23 4.42 -0.26
N TYR A 308 8.76 5.62 -0.42
CA TYR A 308 10.11 5.92 -0.82
C TYR A 308 10.93 6.31 0.42
N PRO A 309 12.26 6.22 0.37
CA PRO A 309 13.09 6.83 1.41
C PRO A 309 12.89 8.35 1.40
N PHE A 310 13.05 8.98 2.56
CA PHE A 310 12.99 10.43 2.72
C PHE A 310 14.26 10.91 3.40
N ALA A 311 14.93 11.92 2.86
CA ALA A 311 16.14 12.46 3.46
C ALA A 311 16.19 13.98 3.44
N GLN A 312 16.87 14.52 4.44
CA GLN A 312 17.18 15.94 4.54
C GLN A 312 18.66 16.13 4.90
N ILE A 313 19.33 17.07 4.21
CA ILE A 313 20.72 17.47 4.49
C ILE A 313 20.75 18.97 4.71
N GLY A 314 21.24 19.43 5.85
CA GLY A 314 21.24 20.85 6.20
C GLY A 314 19.83 21.49 6.22
N GLY A 315 18.79 20.68 6.28
CA GLY A 315 17.39 21.11 6.21
C GLY A 315 16.76 21.03 4.82
N GLU A 316 17.55 20.88 3.77
CA GLU A 316 17.05 20.71 2.41
C GLU A 316 16.59 19.27 2.16
N THR A 317 15.41 19.09 1.56
CA THR A 317 14.84 17.77 1.26
C THR A 317 15.35 17.26 -0.08
N LEU A 318 15.87 16.04 -0.10
CA LEU A 318 16.27 15.37 -1.34
C LEU A 318 15.04 14.86 -2.11
N ASP A 319 15.15 14.87 -3.43
CA ASP A 319 14.07 14.38 -4.29
C ASP A 319 14.04 12.82 -4.32
N TRP A 320 13.12 12.23 -3.58
CA TRP A 320 12.98 10.77 -3.49
C TRP A 320 12.54 10.10 -4.79
N LEU A 321 12.07 10.85 -5.78
CA LEU A 321 11.71 10.35 -7.10
C LEU A 321 12.85 10.46 -8.12
N ASP A 322 14.02 10.91 -7.66
CA ASP A 322 15.29 10.88 -8.39
C ASP A 322 16.30 9.99 -7.63
N PRO A 323 16.26 8.67 -7.82
CA PRO A 323 17.16 7.76 -7.09
C PRO A 323 18.63 7.99 -7.34
N GLU A 324 19.02 8.46 -8.53
CA GLU A 324 20.42 8.78 -8.86
C GLU A 324 20.87 10.04 -8.10
N GLY A 325 20.08 11.11 -8.16
CA GLY A 325 20.33 12.33 -7.42
C GLY A 325 20.28 12.14 -5.90
N PHE A 326 19.36 11.33 -5.40
CA PHE A 326 19.28 10.97 -3.98
C PHE A 326 20.40 10.00 -3.56
N SER A 327 20.94 9.23 -4.51
CA SER A 327 21.92 8.16 -4.29
C SER A 327 21.38 6.99 -3.45
N TYR A 328 20.29 6.37 -3.88
CA TYR A 328 19.82 5.12 -3.29
C TYR A 328 19.50 4.06 -4.35
N ARG A 329 19.60 2.80 -3.92
CA ARG A 329 19.28 1.64 -4.74
C ARG A 329 18.57 0.56 -3.91
N ILE A 330 17.59 -0.10 -4.53
CA ILE A 330 16.87 -1.24 -3.94
C ILE A 330 17.09 -2.48 -4.81
N THR A 331 17.54 -3.57 -4.22
CA THR A 331 17.86 -4.81 -4.93
C THR A 331 17.13 -5.99 -4.27
N TYR A 332 16.67 -6.93 -5.09
CA TYR A 332 16.12 -8.20 -4.66
C TYR A 332 17.16 -9.31 -4.77
N ARG A 333 17.22 -10.17 -3.75
CA ARG A 333 18.01 -11.41 -3.74
C ARG A 333 17.10 -12.61 -3.45
N GLN A 334 17.40 -13.71 -4.11
CA GLN A 334 16.62 -14.96 -4.02
C GLN A 334 17.27 -15.92 -3.03
#